data_ef93bb00d943e220afea8d129570ecd6
#
_entry.id   ef93bb00d943e220afea8d129570ecd6
#
_cell.length_a   1.000
_cell.length_b   1.000
_cell.length_c   1.000
_cell.angle_alpha   90.00
_cell.angle_beta   90.00
_cell.angle_gamma   90.00
#
_symmetry.space_group_name_H-M   'P 1'
#
loop_
_entity.id
_entity.type
_entity.pdbx_description
1 polymer ?
#
loop_
_entity_poly.entity_id
_entity_poly.type
_entity_poly.pdbx_seq_one_letter_code
_entity_poly.pdbx_strand_id
1 'polypeptide(L)'
;MEFGVVKKSLEYCLANKKFFAFILLLLFILEYALAFLDHAGYVSSAIVLVFLTGYGLVIIKDVINGGTRLPKIEPLKILNFGIKGAVVRFVYVMIQIFLLGIIAGFLDFPEFDVEEILLELPSSLSIFVNHDIVSCIIFILSGFIIVYVTTFFMELTLARIADNGSVKSVFQLREIWHIIDVIGWRKYTVAYSKIILAIVFFTFVSRLFNFVQPLDIVVNVICDLLIFVIEFIGMAEIYKVYINKK
;
A
#
# COMPACT_ATOMS: atom_id res chain seq x y z
N MET A 1 21.39 -3.20 -7.20
CA MET A 1 20.36 -2.36 -6.55
C MET A 1 20.67 -2.39 -5.06
N GLU A 2 21.44 -1.44 -4.61
CA GLU A 2 21.77 -1.29 -3.20
C GLU A 2 20.61 -0.63 -2.44
N PHE A 3 20.67 -0.62 -1.12
CA PHE A 3 19.72 -0.06 -0.15
C PHE A 3 19.25 1.40 -0.43
N GLY A 4 19.41 1.86 -1.66
CA GLY A 4 19.14 3.21 -2.13
C GLY A 4 17.66 3.60 -2.21
N VAL A 5 16.68 2.67 -2.08
CA VAL A 5 15.27 3.03 -2.24
C VAL A 5 14.84 3.97 -1.12
N VAL A 6 15.09 3.60 0.14
CA VAL A 6 14.74 4.46 1.29
C VAL A 6 15.48 5.80 1.22
N LYS A 7 16.79 5.79 0.92
CA LYS A 7 17.58 7.01 0.75
C LYS A 7 17.04 7.89 -0.37
N LYS A 8 16.77 7.31 -1.53
CA LYS A 8 16.18 8.04 -2.68
C LYS A 8 14.79 8.59 -2.38
N SER A 9 13.95 7.82 -1.66
CA SER A 9 12.63 8.28 -1.24
C SER A 9 12.74 9.50 -0.32
N LEU A 10 13.65 9.46 0.64
CA LEU A 10 13.92 10.60 1.54
C LEU A 10 14.49 11.81 0.78
N GLU A 11 15.45 11.60 -0.12
CA GLU A 11 16.00 12.67 -0.97
C GLU A 11 14.93 13.31 -1.84
N TYR A 12 14.05 12.50 -2.42
CA TYR A 12 12.94 12.98 -3.25
C TYR A 12 11.92 13.80 -2.44
N CYS A 13 11.56 13.36 -1.24
CA CYS A 13 10.70 14.12 -0.33
C CYS A 13 11.34 15.44 0.12
N LEU A 14 12.60 15.38 0.53
CA LEU A 14 13.32 16.52 1.10
C LEU A 14 13.80 17.53 0.05
N ALA A 15 13.78 17.16 -1.23
CA ALA A 15 14.13 18.07 -2.33
C ALA A 15 13.21 19.31 -2.38
N ASN A 16 11.99 19.23 -1.84
CA ASN A 16 11.10 20.37 -1.64
C ASN A 16 10.58 20.41 -0.19
N LYS A 17 11.42 20.87 0.74
CA LYS A 17 11.12 20.91 2.18
C LYS A 17 9.80 21.61 2.52
N LYS A 18 9.48 22.71 1.84
CA LYS A 18 8.24 23.47 2.08
C LYS A 18 7.01 22.67 1.66
N PHE A 19 7.09 21.98 0.54
CA PHE A 19 6.00 21.15 0.04
C PHE A 19 5.84 19.87 0.88
N PHE A 20 6.96 19.29 1.32
CA PHE A 20 6.96 18.15 2.24
C PHE A 20 6.30 18.51 3.57
N ALA A 21 6.68 19.64 4.18
CA ALA A 21 6.06 20.14 5.40
C ALA A 21 4.56 20.46 5.22
N PHE A 22 4.17 20.96 4.06
CA PHE A 22 2.75 21.19 3.73
C PHE A 22 1.95 19.89 3.66
N ILE A 23 2.46 18.85 3.00
CA ILE A 23 1.78 17.53 2.93
C ILE A 23 1.70 16.93 4.34
N LEU A 24 2.77 17.00 5.11
CA LEU A 24 2.80 16.48 6.48
C LEU A 24 1.75 17.18 7.36
N LEU A 25 1.64 18.51 7.26
CA LEU A 25 0.61 19.27 7.95
C LEU A 25 -0.81 18.90 7.47
N LEU A 26 -0.99 18.70 6.16
CA LEU A 26 -2.27 18.30 5.58
C LEU A 26 -2.71 16.93 6.11
N LEU A 27 -1.80 15.95 6.14
CA LEU A 27 -2.08 14.61 6.68
C LEU A 27 -2.39 14.67 8.18
N PHE A 28 -1.63 15.48 8.93
CA PHE A 28 -1.89 15.68 10.35
C PHE A 28 -3.30 16.26 10.61
N ILE A 29 -3.69 17.30 9.87
CA ILE A 29 -5.04 17.89 9.98
C ILE A 29 -6.10 16.86 9.58
N LEU A 30 -5.84 16.07 8.55
CA LEU A 30 -6.77 15.07 8.06
C LEU A 30 -6.99 13.95 9.08
N GLU A 31 -5.93 13.39 9.67
CA GLU A 31 -6.04 12.37 10.72
C GLU A 31 -6.73 12.91 11.96
N TYR A 32 -6.38 14.13 12.36
CA TYR A 32 -7.04 14.78 13.50
C TYR A 32 -8.52 15.04 13.24
N ALA A 33 -8.87 15.51 12.04
CA ALA A 33 -10.26 15.73 11.65
C ALA A 33 -11.05 14.41 11.57
N LEU A 34 -10.45 13.33 11.07
CA LEU A 34 -11.07 12.00 11.00
C LEU A 34 -11.33 11.41 12.39
N ALA A 35 -10.43 11.64 13.35
CA ALA A 35 -10.62 11.20 14.75
C ALA A 35 -11.82 11.86 15.43
N PHE A 36 -12.26 13.05 15.00
CA PHE A 36 -13.45 13.74 15.52
C PHE A 36 -14.77 13.38 14.82
N LEU A 37 -14.71 12.71 13.66
CA LEU A 37 -15.88 12.39 12.84
C LEU A 37 -16.35 10.94 13.04
N ASP A 38 -16.70 10.57 14.27
CA ASP A 38 -17.06 9.21 14.70
C ASP A 38 -18.08 8.46 13.80
N HIS A 39 -18.94 9.16 13.07
CA HIS A 39 -20.01 8.54 12.26
C HIS A 39 -19.84 8.68 10.74
N ALA A 40 -18.90 9.49 10.27
CA ALA A 40 -18.60 9.65 8.84
C ALA A 40 -17.31 8.88 8.43
N GLY A 41 -16.77 8.06 9.34
CA GLY A 41 -15.45 7.47 9.24
C GLY A 41 -15.19 6.67 7.95
N TYR A 42 -16.13 5.85 7.51
CA TYR A 42 -15.92 4.98 6.34
C TYR A 42 -15.89 5.75 5.02
N VAL A 43 -16.81 6.70 4.83
CA VAL A 43 -16.85 7.49 3.59
C VAL A 43 -15.66 8.42 3.48
N SER A 44 -15.28 9.05 4.60
CA SER A 44 -14.11 9.93 4.65
C SER A 44 -12.83 9.14 4.41
N SER A 45 -12.66 7.96 5.02
CA SER A 45 -11.50 7.09 4.81
C SER A 45 -11.39 6.62 3.35
N ALA A 46 -12.50 6.27 2.71
CA ALA A 46 -12.52 5.89 1.29
C ALA A 46 -12.10 7.05 0.38
N ILE A 47 -12.57 8.27 0.65
CA ILE A 47 -12.18 9.46 -0.10
C ILE A 47 -10.68 9.72 0.06
N VAL A 48 -10.18 9.67 1.29
CA VAL A 48 -8.75 9.84 1.59
C VAL A 48 -7.91 8.80 0.87
N LEU A 49 -8.31 7.53 0.92
CA LEU A 49 -7.63 6.43 0.23
C LEU A 49 -7.55 6.68 -1.29
N VAL A 50 -8.64 7.14 -1.91
CA VAL A 50 -8.66 7.50 -3.34
C VAL A 50 -7.68 8.62 -3.64
N PHE A 51 -7.67 9.69 -2.84
CA PHE A 51 -6.74 10.80 -3.03
C PHE A 51 -5.28 10.39 -2.81
N LEU A 52 -4.97 9.66 -1.75
CA LEU A 52 -3.62 9.17 -1.48
C LEU A 52 -3.14 8.23 -2.58
N THR A 53 -3.94 7.24 -2.97
CA THR A 53 -3.60 6.34 -4.09
C THR A 53 -3.38 7.13 -5.37
N GLY A 54 -4.24 8.11 -5.67
CA GLY A 54 -4.10 8.96 -6.85
C GLY A 54 -2.82 9.78 -6.84
N TYR A 55 -2.47 10.37 -5.70
CA TYR A 55 -1.22 11.12 -5.56
C TYR A 55 0.00 10.21 -5.67
N GLY A 56 -0.06 9.01 -5.09
CA GLY A 56 0.97 7.99 -5.25
C GLY A 56 1.20 7.61 -6.72
N LEU A 57 0.13 7.42 -7.50
CA LEU A 57 0.25 7.16 -8.95
C LEU A 57 0.84 8.35 -9.72
N VAL A 58 0.55 9.58 -9.31
CA VAL A 58 1.20 10.78 -9.86
C VAL A 58 2.69 10.80 -9.52
N ILE A 59 3.10 10.40 -8.31
CA ILE A 59 4.51 10.22 -7.92
C ILE A 59 5.18 9.18 -8.80
N ILE A 60 4.57 7.99 -8.98
CA ILE A 60 5.12 6.94 -9.86
C ILE A 60 5.37 7.51 -11.26
N LYS A 61 4.37 8.19 -11.83
CA LYS A 61 4.48 8.78 -13.16
C LYS A 61 5.59 9.82 -13.25
N ASP A 62 5.74 10.66 -12.25
CA ASP A 62 6.79 11.67 -12.18
C ASP A 62 8.19 11.05 -12.13
N VAL A 63 8.39 10.07 -11.24
CA VAL A 63 9.67 9.35 -11.09
C VAL A 63 10.04 8.60 -12.37
N ILE A 64 9.07 7.94 -13.02
CA ILE A 64 9.27 7.26 -14.31
C ILE A 64 9.79 8.25 -15.37
N ASN A 65 9.24 9.47 -15.39
CA ASN A 65 9.64 10.52 -16.32
C ASN A 65 10.88 11.32 -15.89
N GLY A 66 11.58 10.88 -14.85
CA GLY A 66 12.82 11.51 -14.39
C GLY A 66 12.64 12.61 -13.37
N GLY A 67 11.46 12.76 -12.78
CA GLY A 67 11.21 13.70 -11.68
C GLY A 67 12.12 13.44 -10.49
N THR A 68 12.51 14.50 -9.82
CA THR A 68 13.45 14.47 -8.68
C THR A 68 12.87 15.05 -7.38
N ARG A 69 11.61 15.47 -7.42
CA ARG A 69 10.91 16.09 -6.28
C ARG A 69 9.41 15.79 -6.34
N LEU A 70 8.75 15.89 -5.20
CA LEU A 70 7.30 15.69 -5.10
C LEU A 70 6.54 16.57 -6.12
N PRO A 71 5.65 15.96 -6.95
CA PRO A 71 4.89 16.67 -7.96
C PRO A 71 3.86 17.61 -7.32
N LYS A 72 3.48 18.65 -8.03
CA LYS A 72 2.42 19.58 -7.60
C LYS A 72 1.08 18.85 -7.45
N ILE A 73 0.28 19.29 -6.48
CA ILE A 73 -1.07 18.79 -6.27
C ILE A 73 -1.98 19.32 -7.38
N GLU A 74 -2.40 18.42 -8.27
CA GLU A 74 -3.38 18.69 -9.33
C GLU A 74 -4.65 17.86 -9.00
N PRO A 75 -5.67 18.43 -8.33
CA PRO A 75 -6.77 17.66 -7.76
C PRO A 75 -7.52 16.77 -8.77
N LEU A 76 -7.82 17.28 -9.95
CA LEU A 76 -8.52 16.51 -10.99
C LEU A 76 -7.70 15.35 -11.53
N LYS A 77 -6.40 15.53 -11.68
CA LYS A 77 -5.47 14.48 -12.12
C LYS A 77 -5.33 13.40 -11.03
N ILE A 78 -5.18 13.83 -9.78
CA ILE A 78 -5.11 12.94 -8.62
C ILE A 78 -6.39 12.13 -8.50
N LEU A 79 -7.57 12.76 -8.60
CA LEU A 79 -8.85 12.08 -8.53
C LEU A 79 -9.00 11.04 -9.66
N ASN A 80 -8.65 11.38 -10.89
CA ASN A 80 -8.70 10.45 -12.03
C ASN A 80 -7.80 9.23 -11.81
N PHE A 81 -6.54 9.43 -11.39
CA PHE A 81 -5.65 8.32 -11.04
C PHE A 81 -6.13 7.57 -9.80
N GLY A 82 -6.66 8.28 -8.81
CA GLY A 82 -7.16 7.71 -7.57
C GLY A 82 -8.32 6.74 -7.79
N ILE A 83 -9.31 7.12 -8.59
CA ILE A 83 -10.43 6.23 -8.96
C ILE A 83 -9.90 4.97 -9.65
N LYS A 84 -8.97 5.11 -10.59
CA LYS A 84 -8.35 3.98 -11.29
C LYS A 84 -7.59 3.07 -10.32
N GLY A 85 -6.81 3.65 -9.43
CA GLY A 85 -6.07 2.92 -8.41
C GLY A 85 -6.98 2.22 -7.40
N ALA A 86 -8.08 2.86 -6.99
CA ALA A 86 -9.08 2.27 -6.11
C ALA A 86 -9.75 1.04 -6.74
N VAL A 87 -10.08 1.09 -8.03
CA VAL A 87 -10.60 -0.09 -8.76
C VAL A 87 -9.60 -1.24 -8.73
N VAL A 88 -8.31 -0.96 -8.94
CA VAL A 88 -7.26 -2.01 -8.84
C VAL A 88 -7.24 -2.61 -7.44
N ARG A 89 -7.09 -1.77 -6.43
CA ARG A 89 -7.03 -2.22 -5.03
C ARG A 89 -8.26 -3.04 -4.67
N PHE A 90 -9.45 -2.58 -5.06
CA PHE A 90 -10.70 -3.31 -4.83
C PHE A 90 -10.68 -4.72 -5.44
N VAL A 91 -10.27 -4.85 -6.71
CA VAL A 91 -10.21 -6.17 -7.38
C VAL A 91 -9.24 -7.11 -6.65
N TYR A 92 -8.05 -6.63 -6.27
CA TYR A 92 -7.07 -7.47 -5.58
C TYR A 92 -7.49 -7.81 -4.15
N VAL A 93 -8.15 -6.89 -3.43
CA VAL A 93 -8.73 -7.16 -2.11
C VAL A 93 -9.84 -8.21 -2.21
N MET A 94 -10.71 -8.14 -3.22
CA MET A 94 -11.72 -9.19 -3.45
C MET A 94 -11.09 -10.56 -3.70
N ILE A 95 -9.98 -10.61 -4.43
CA ILE A 95 -9.23 -11.87 -4.64
C ILE A 95 -8.65 -12.37 -3.30
N GLN A 96 -8.10 -11.49 -2.46
CA GLN A 96 -7.58 -11.86 -1.14
C GLN A 96 -8.67 -12.44 -0.25
N ILE A 97 -9.80 -11.75 -0.13
CA ILE A 97 -10.96 -12.19 0.66
C ILE A 97 -11.46 -13.55 0.16
N PHE A 98 -11.61 -13.71 -1.14
CA PHE A 98 -12.05 -14.97 -1.73
C PHE A 98 -11.10 -16.14 -1.40
N LEU A 99 -9.79 -15.94 -1.56
CA LEU A 99 -8.81 -16.97 -1.26
C LEU A 99 -8.73 -17.29 0.24
N LEU A 100 -8.81 -16.28 1.11
CA LEU A 100 -8.86 -16.46 2.56
C LEU A 100 -10.13 -17.19 2.99
N GLY A 101 -11.28 -16.87 2.38
CA GLY A 101 -12.54 -17.57 2.63
C GLY A 101 -12.50 -19.05 2.26
N ILE A 102 -11.83 -19.41 1.15
CA ILE A 102 -11.61 -20.81 0.79
C ILE A 102 -10.79 -21.52 1.88
N ILE A 103 -9.70 -20.91 2.35
CA ILE A 103 -8.84 -21.53 3.38
C ILE A 103 -9.58 -21.63 4.69
N ALA A 104 -10.34 -20.61 5.09
CA ALA A 104 -11.17 -20.64 6.29
C ALA A 104 -12.19 -21.80 6.25
N GLY A 105 -12.86 -21.98 5.11
CA GLY A 105 -13.79 -23.10 4.90
C GLY A 105 -13.11 -24.46 4.98
N PHE A 106 -11.87 -24.62 4.48
CA PHE A 106 -11.11 -25.87 4.62
C PHE A 106 -10.65 -26.16 6.04
N LEU A 107 -10.49 -25.15 6.86
CA LEU A 107 -10.03 -25.27 8.25
C LEU A 107 -11.20 -25.28 9.25
N ASP A 108 -12.45 -25.37 8.77
CA ASP A 108 -13.69 -25.33 9.57
C ASP A 108 -13.74 -24.11 10.53
N PHE A 109 -13.17 -22.96 10.09
CA PHE A 109 -13.36 -21.72 10.84
C PHE A 109 -14.84 -21.31 10.74
N PRO A 110 -15.53 -21.06 11.89
CA PRO A 110 -16.92 -20.63 11.87
C PRO A 110 -17.07 -19.30 11.15
N GLU A 111 -18.24 -19.07 10.62
CA GLU A 111 -18.66 -17.93 9.81
C GLU A 111 -17.69 -16.75 9.82
N PHE A 112 -16.91 -16.68 8.73
CA PHE A 112 -15.91 -15.65 8.52
C PHE A 112 -16.66 -14.35 8.26
N ASP A 113 -16.97 -13.60 9.30
CA ASP A 113 -17.52 -12.27 9.13
C ASP A 113 -16.41 -11.34 8.64
N VAL A 114 -16.43 -11.11 7.33
CA VAL A 114 -15.45 -10.26 6.65
C VAL A 114 -15.48 -8.84 7.23
N GLU A 115 -16.66 -8.38 7.68
CA GLU A 115 -16.84 -7.07 8.27
C GLU A 115 -16.13 -6.98 9.63
N GLU A 116 -16.23 -7.99 10.47
CA GLU A 116 -15.55 -8.06 11.76
C GLU A 116 -14.02 -8.10 11.61
N ILE A 117 -13.49 -8.82 10.61
CA ILE A 117 -12.03 -8.90 10.37
C ILE A 117 -11.46 -7.59 9.83
N LEU A 118 -12.19 -6.92 8.94
CA LEU A 118 -11.72 -5.67 8.34
C LEU A 118 -11.79 -4.49 9.32
N LEU A 119 -12.73 -4.54 10.27
CA LEU A 119 -13.04 -3.41 11.14
C LEU A 119 -12.50 -3.56 12.56
N GLU A 120 -12.36 -4.81 13.06
CA GLU A 120 -12.04 -5.09 14.46
C GLU A 120 -10.94 -6.15 14.63
N LEU A 121 -9.76 -5.91 14.06
CA LEU A 121 -8.59 -6.79 14.20
C LEU A 121 -8.28 -7.27 15.64
N PRO A 122 -8.49 -6.48 16.71
CA PRO A 122 -8.26 -6.94 18.07
C PRO A 122 -9.32 -7.92 18.61
N SER A 123 -10.58 -7.77 18.21
CA SER A 123 -11.66 -8.66 18.66
C SER A 123 -11.67 -9.97 17.87
N SER A 124 -11.16 -9.97 16.64
CA SER A 124 -11.02 -11.16 15.80
C SER A 124 -10.02 -12.18 16.38
N LEU A 125 -9.18 -11.81 17.34
CA LEU A 125 -8.34 -12.76 18.08
C LEU A 125 -9.16 -13.78 18.89
N SER A 126 -10.40 -13.46 19.27
CA SER A 126 -11.30 -14.40 19.94
C SER A 126 -11.69 -15.58 19.06
N ILE A 127 -11.69 -15.42 17.74
CA ILE A 127 -11.95 -16.49 16.77
C ILE A 127 -10.88 -17.59 16.91
N PHE A 128 -9.64 -17.23 17.24
CA PHE A 128 -8.53 -18.17 17.40
C PHE A 128 -8.54 -18.93 18.74
N VAL A 129 -9.28 -18.46 19.75
CA VAL A 129 -9.29 -19.09 21.08
C VAL A 129 -10.01 -20.44 21.06
N ASN A 130 -10.97 -20.64 20.16
CA ASN A 130 -11.77 -21.85 20.07
C ASN A 130 -11.26 -22.87 19.04
N HIS A 131 -10.17 -22.56 18.31
CA HIS A 131 -9.62 -23.40 17.27
C HIS A 131 -8.30 -24.06 17.66
N ASP A 132 -8.03 -25.20 17.01
CA ASP A 132 -6.75 -25.87 17.12
C ASP A 132 -5.59 -24.95 16.68
N ILE A 133 -4.55 -24.89 17.50
CA ILE A 133 -3.35 -24.08 17.28
C ILE A 133 -2.74 -24.30 15.88
N VAL A 134 -2.77 -25.53 15.39
CA VAL A 134 -2.20 -25.87 14.07
C VAL A 134 -3.00 -25.22 12.96
N SER A 135 -4.33 -25.28 13.03
CA SER A 135 -5.24 -24.61 12.09
C SER A 135 -5.04 -23.10 12.10
N CYS A 136 -4.89 -22.50 13.26
CA CYS A 136 -4.59 -21.07 13.40
C CYS A 136 -3.26 -20.69 12.73
N ILE A 137 -2.20 -21.45 12.97
CA ILE A 137 -0.89 -21.23 12.34
C ILE A 137 -0.98 -21.35 10.82
N ILE A 138 -1.65 -22.39 10.31
CA ILE A 138 -1.83 -22.59 8.87
C ILE A 138 -2.60 -21.41 8.27
N PHE A 139 -3.67 -20.95 8.91
CA PHE A 139 -4.47 -19.81 8.45
C PHE A 139 -3.64 -18.54 8.39
N ILE A 140 -2.90 -18.21 9.44
CA ILE A 140 -2.04 -17.02 9.50
C ILE A 140 -0.95 -17.08 8.42
N LEU A 141 -0.24 -18.20 8.28
CA LEU A 141 0.82 -18.34 7.29
C LEU A 141 0.28 -18.26 5.85
N SER A 142 -0.84 -18.91 5.58
CA SER A 142 -1.49 -18.83 4.26
C SER A 142 -1.98 -17.41 3.97
N GLY A 143 -2.52 -16.71 4.96
CA GLY A 143 -2.91 -15.32 4.88
C GLY A 143 -1.73 -14.42 4.48
N PHE A 144 -0.60 -14.56 5.15
CA PHE A 144 0.63 -13.83 4.78
C PHE A 144 1.07 -14.11 3.34
N ILE A 145 1.02 -15.37 2.90
CA ILE A 145 1.40 -15.74 1.51
C ILE A 145 0.41 -15.12 0.52
N ILE A 146 -0.90 -15.21 0.76
CA ILE A 146 -1.92 -14.65 -0.12
C ILE A 146 -1.74 -13.14 -0.23
N VAL A 147 -1.64 -12.43 0.88
CA VAL A 147 -1.46 -10.98 0.90
C VAL A 147 -0.17 -10.60 0.19
N TYR A 148 0.95 -11.27 0.47
CA TYR A 148 2.23 -10.98 -0.19
C TYR A 148 2.15 -11.17 -1.70
N VAL A 149 1.60 -12.30 -2.18
CA VAL A 149 1.53 -12.59 -3.61
C VAL A 149 0.57 -11.65 -4.32
N THR A 150 -0.58 -11.38 -3.75
CA THR A 150 -1.58 -10.50 -4.38
C THR A 150 -1.10 -9.06 -4.43
N THR A 151 -0.50 -8.53 -3.35
CA THR A 151 0.07 -7.19 -3.35
C THR A 151 1.28 -7.06 -4.28
N PHE A 152 2.09 -8.12 -4.41
CA PHE A 152 3.21 -8.20 -5.35
C PHE A 152 2.77 -7.92 -6.81
N PHE A 153 1.64 -8.46 -7.26
CA PHE A 153 1.07 -8.20 -8.58
C PHE A 153 0.30 -6.87 -8.62
N MET A 154 -0.41 -6.52 -7.57
CA MET A 154 -1.18 -5.29 -7.47
C MET A 154 -0.30 -4.05 -7.66
N GLU A 155 0.82 -3.98 -6.95
CA GLU A 155 1.72 -2.82 -7.00
C GLU A 155 2.29 -2.60 -8.42
N LEU A 156 2.65 -3.68 -9.12
CA LEU A 156 3.12 -3.58 -10.50
C LEU A 156 2.01 -3.15 -11.45
N THR A 157 0.76 -3.59 -11.19
CA THR A 157 -0.42 -3.15 -11.92
C THR A 157 -0.66 -1.65 -11.72
N LEU A 158 -0.51 -1.15 -10.50
CA LEU A 158 -0.61 0.28 -10.17
C LEU A 158 0.48 1.09 -10.89
N ALA A 159 1.72 0.63 -10.88
CA ALA A 159 2.81 1.28 -11.60
C ALA A 159 2.54 1.36 -13.11
N ARG A 160 1.99 0.30 -13.70
CA ARG A 160 1.59 0.27 -15.10
C ARG A 160 0.44 1.23 -15.42
N ILE A 161 -0.54 1.38 -14.51
CA ILE A 161 -1.62 2.37 -14.67
C ILE A 161 -1.07 3.79 -14.60
N ALA A 162 -0.10 4.05 -13.75
CA ALA A 162 0.56 5.35 -13.69
C ALA A 162 1.23 5.70 -15.03
N ASP A 163 1.82 4.71 -15.71
CA ASP A 163 2.47 4.89 -17.01
C ASP A 163 1.45 5.09 -18.15
N ASN A 164 0.59 4.10 -18.40
CA ASN A 164 -0.30 4.06 -19.57
C ASN A 164 -1.72 4.60 -19.33
N GLY A 165 -2.11 4.85 -18.07
CA GLY A 165 -3.41 5.39 -17.68
C GLY A 165 -4.61 4.45 -17.88
N SER A 166 -4.39 3.17 -18.24
CA SER A 166 -5.46 2.23 -18.57
C SER A 166 -5.81 1.29 -17.42
N VAL A 167 -7.07 1.32 -16.97
CA VAL A 167 -7.61 0.38 -15.97
C VAL A 167 -7.65 -1.06 -16.50
N LYS A 168 -7.71 -1.27 -17.82
CA LYS A 168 -7.70 -2.61 -18.43
C LYS A 168 -6.46 -3.42 -18.03
N SER A 169 -5.41 -2.76 -17.58
CA SER A 169 -4.19 -3.39 -17.05
C SER A 169 -4.44 -4.36 -15.91
N VAL A 170 -5.52 -4.16 -15.12
CA VAL A 170 -5.92 -5.05 -14.00
C VAL A 170 -6.15 -6.49 -14.49
N PHE A 171 -6.76 -6.63 -15.67
CA PHE A 171 -7.13 -7.93 -16.24
C PHE A 171 -6.06 -8.52 -17.15
N GLN A 172 -4.95 -7.82 -17.38
CA GLN A 172 -3.87 -8.24 -18.28
C GLN A 172 -2.70 -8.88 -17.52
N LEU A 173 -2.98 -9.93 -16.74
CA LEU A 173 -1.96 -10.65 -15.97
C LEU A 173 -0.77 -11.11 -16.83
N ARG A 174 -1.00 -11.53 -18.08
CA ARG A 174 0.06 -11.94 -19.00
C ARG A 174 1.08 -10.83 -19.24
N GLU A 175 0.65 -9.58 -19.31
CA GLU A 175 1.54 -8.45 -19.49
C GLU A 175 2.29 -8.10 -18.19
N ILE A 176 1.66 -8.30 -17.04
CA ILE A 176 2.35 -8.14 -15.75
C ILE A 176 3.46 -9.18 -15.61
N TRP A 177 3.20 -10.45 -16.00
CA TRP A 177 4.23 -11.48 -16.07
C TRP A 177 5.37 -11.10 -17.00
N HIS A 178 5.06 -10.61 -18.20
CA HIS A 178 6.08 -10.15 -19.15
C HIS A 178 6.93 -9.01 -18.57
N ILE A 179 6.34 -8.07 -17.83
CA ILE A 179 7.11 -6.99 -17.17
C ILE A 179 8.08 -7.60 -16.15
N ILE A 180 7.63 -8.59 -15.35
CA ILE A 180 8.48 -9.27 -14.37
C ILE A 180 9.62 -10.02 -15.06
N ASP A 181 9.32 -10.71 -16.17
CA ASP A 181 10.35 -11.42 -16.95
C ASP A 181 11.43 -10.46 -17.48
N VAL A 182 11.03 -9.30 -18.00
CA VAL A 182 11.98 -8.27 -18.49
C VAL A 182 12.82 -7.69 -17.35
N ILE A 183 12.22 -7.44 -16.18
CA ILE A 183 12.94 -6.98 -14.98
C ILE A 183 13.89 -8.11 -14.48
N GLY A 184 13.38 -9.33 -14.48
CA GLY A 184 13.95 -10.55 -13.92
C GLY A 184 13.34 -10.87 -12.55
N TRP A 185 12.74 -12.05 -12.41
CA TRP A 185 12.02 -12.51 -11.20
C TRP A 185 12.78 -12.28 -9.91
N ARG A 186 14.05 -12.75 -9.87
CA ARG A 186 14.89 -12.57 -8.67
C ARG A 186 15.10 -11.10 -8.32
N LYS A 187 15.30 -10.25 -9.33
CA LYS A 187 15.54 -8.81 -9.09
C LYS A 187 14.29 -8.13 -8.59
N TYR A 188 13.14 -8.44 -9.19
CA TYR A 188 11.85 -7.88 -8.79
C TYR A 188 11.48 -8.32 -7.38
N THR A 189 11.52 -9.64 -7.08
CA THR A 189 11.19 -10.18 -5.75
C THR A 189 12.07 -9.57 -4.65
N VAL A 190 13.39 -9.52 -4.85
CA VAL A 190 14.31 -8.94 -3.87
C VAL A 190 14.05 -7.44 -3.67
N ALA A 191 13.78 -6.69 -4.74
CA ALA A 191 13.50 -5.26 -4.63
C ALA A 191 12.17 -5.01 -3.91
N TYR A 192 11.12 -5.75 -4.27
CA TYR A 192 9.81 -5.68 -3.63
C TYR A 192 9.85 -6.07 -2.15
N SER A 193 10.53 -7.19 -1.81
CA SER A 193 10.69 -7.60 -0.41
C SER A 193 11.42 -6.54 0.44
N LYS A 194 12.34 -5.78 -0.14
CA LYS A 194 12.98 -4.66 0.58
C LYS A 194 12.01 -3.51 0.86
N ILE A 195 11.08 -3.23 -0.06
CA ILE A 195 10.02 -2.24 0.15
C ILE A 195 9.12 -2.70 1.29
N ILE A 196 8.63 -3.95 1.23
CA ILE A 196 7.78 -4.54 2.28
C ILE A 196 8.50 -4.52 3.64
N LEU A 197 9.78 -4.89 3.70
CA LEU A 197 10.55 -4.85 4.94
C LEU A 197 10.66 -3.43 5.51
N ALA A 198 10.84 -2.42 4.67
CA ALA A 198 10.86 -1.03 5.11
C ALA A 198 9.47 -0.58 5.63
N ILE A 199 8.39 -0.98 4.95
CA ILE A 199 7.01 -0.72 5.40
C ILE A 199 6.77 -1.35 6.77
N VAL A 200 7.08 -2.64 6.93
CA VAL A 200 6.94 -3.36 8.21
C VAL A 200 7.76 -2.69 9.32
N PHE A 201 8.98 -2.26 9.01
CA PHE A 201 9.82 -1.56 9.97
C PHE A 201 9.18 -0.24 10.45
N PHE A 202 8.71 0.62 9.54
CA PHE A 202 8.07 1.88 9.92
C PHE A 202 6.73 1.67 10.62
N THR A 203 5.95 0.67 10.22
CA THR A 203 4.72 0.27 10.93
C THR A 203 5.03 -0.18 12.36
N PHE A 204 6.10 -0.96 12.55
CA PHE A 204 6.53 -1.37 13.88
C PHE A 204 6.96 -0.17 14.74
N VAL A 205 7.76 0.75 14.16
CA VAL A 205 8.15 1.99 14.84
C VAL A 205 6.92 2.80 15.25
N SER A 206 5.95 2.99 14.34
CA SER A 206 4.70 3.68 14.63
C SER A 206 3.98 3.07 15.85
N ARG A 207 3.86 1.73 15.90
CA ARG A 207 3.20 1.01 17.01
C ARG A 207 3.91 1.14 18.35
N LEU A 208 5.24 1.28 18.37
CA LEU A 208 6.02 1.47 19.60
C LEU A 208 5.68 2.78 20.33
N PHE A 209 5.18 3.79 19.63
CA PHE A 209 4.86 5.10 20.21
C PHE A 209 3.39 5.27 20.58
N ASN A 210 2.52 4.30 20.29
CA ASN A 210 1.08 4.36 20.58
C ASN A 210 0.76 4.52 22.09
N PHE A 211 1.74 4.29 22.96
CA PHE A 211 1.55 4.42 24.42
C PHE A 211 1.83 5.82 24.95
N VAL A 212 2.30 6.77 24.12
CA VAL A 212 2.76 8.10 24.56
C VAL A 212 1.99 9.20 23.83
N GLN A 213 0.81 9.57 24.38
CA GLN A 213 0.04 10.70 23.85
C GLN A 213 0.66 12.04 24.26
N PRO A 214 0.72 13.06 23.38
CA PRO A 214 0.28 13.16 21.97
C PRO A 214 1.37 12.80 20.93
N LEU A 215 2.48 12.19 21.37
CA LEU A 215 3.61 11.87 20.48
C LEU A 215 3.24 10.79 19.44
N ASP A 216 2.30 9.91 19.81
CA ASP A 216 1.75 8.87 18.93
C ASP A 216 1.25 9.44 17.59
N ILE A 217 0.43 10.49 17.62
CA ILE A 217 -0.13 11.11 16.41
C ILE A 217 0.98 11.62 15.50
N VAL A 218 1.97 12.32 16.07
CA VAL A 218 3.07 12.89 15.29
C VAL A 218 3.93 11.80 14.66
N VAL A 219 4.25 10.75 15.42
CA VAL A 219 5.07 9.63 14.92
C VAL A 219 4.30 8.83 13.87
N ASN A 220 3.00 8.58 14.08
CA ASN A 220 2.16 7.87 13.14
C ASN A 220 2.11 8.61 11.79
N VAL A 221 1.78 9.90 11.78
CA VAL A 221 1.72 10.71 10.55
C VAL A 221 3.07 10.71 9.80
N ILE A 222 4.19 10.81 10.53
CA ILE A 222 5.53 10.76 9.90
C ILE A 222 5.79 9.37 9.31
N CYS A 223 5.52 8.30 10.05
CA CYS A 223 5.72 6.93 9.58
C CYS A 223 4.84 6.63 8.39
N ASP A 224 3.57 7.00 8.40
CA ASP A 224 2.62 6.77 7.30
C ASP A 224 3.02 7.51 6.03
N LEU A 225 3.50 8.76 6.17
CA LEU A 225 4.05 9.50 5.04
C LEU A 225 5.31 8.83 4.47
N LEU A 226 6.20 8.33 5.33
CA LEU A 226 7.41 7.61 4.89
C LEU A 226 7.05 6.29 4.20
N ILE A 227 6.13 5.51 4.78
CA ILE A 227 5.60 4.28 4.18
C ILE A 227 5.05 4.57 2.79
N PHE A 228 4.15 5.54 2.70
CA PHE A 228 3.53 5.96 1.46
C PHE A 228 4.56 6.31 0.37
N VAL A 229 5.54 7.12 0.71
CA VAL A 229 6.55 7.57 -0.25
C VAL A 229 7.49 6.44 -0.65
N ILE A 230 7.90 5.58 0.30
CA ILE A 230 8.77 4.42 0.04
C ILE A 230 8.06 3.44 -0.90
N GLU A 231 6.79 3.15 -0.66
CA GLU A 231 5.95 2.28 -1.50
C GLU A 231 5.94 2.78 -2.95
N PHE A 232 5.47 3.99 -3.18
CA PHE A 232 5.27 4.49 -4.54
C PHE A 232 6.56 4.83 -5.29
N ILE A 233 7.56 5.40 -4.63
CA ILE A 233 8.88 5.64 -5.27
C ILE A 233 9.61 4.32 -5.50
N GLY A 234 9.55 3.40 -4.55
CA GLY A 234 10.14 2.08 -4.69
C GLY A 234 9.59 1.35 -5.91
N MET A 235 8.28 1.35 -6.08
CA MET A 235 7.62 0.76 -7.23
C MET A 235 7.94 1.47 -8.54
N ALA A 236 8.03 2.80 -8.52
CA ALA A 236 8.44 3.58 -9.68
C ALA A 236 9.86 3.23 -10.14
N GLU A 237 10.82 3.13 -9.22
CA GLU A 237 12.21 2.74 -9.52
C GLU A 237 12.30 1.31 -10.09
N ILE A 238 11.50 0.38 -9.57
CA ILE A 238 11.41 -0.98 -10.10
C ILE A 238 10.85 -0.96 -11.52
N TYR A 239 9.75 -0.25 -11.74
CA TYR A 239 9.10 -0.18 -13.06
C TYR A 239 9.97 0.55 -14.09
N LYS A 240 10.76 1.53 -13.69
CA LYS A 240 11.73 2.22 -14.54
C LYS A 240 12.78 1.29 -15.13
N VAL A 241 13.14 0.21 -14.43
CA VAL A 241 14.04 -0.83 -14.99
C VAL A 241 13.42 -1.52 -16.20
N TYR A 242 12.11 -1.75 -16.17
CA TYR A 242 11.37 -2.30 -17.32
C TYR A 242 11.38 -1.31 -18.50
N ILE A 243 11.05 -0.04 -18.24
CA ILE A 243 10.99 0.98 -19.31
C ILE A 243 12.34 1.15 -19.99
N ASN A 244 13.44 1.16 -19.22
CA ASN A 244 14.78 1.33 -19.76
C ASN A 244 15.29 0.11 -20.57
N LYS A 245 14.60 -1.04 -20.48
CA LYS A 245 14.97 -2.25 -21.23
C LYS A 245 14.05 -2.52 -22.43
N LYS A 246 12.93 -1.80 -22.51
CA LYS A 246 11.98 -1.88 -23.63
C LYS A 246 12.44 -1.04 -24.80
#